data_7788993c3324f7eb21ef9cc141648b1a
#
_entry.id   7788993c3324f7eb21ef9cc141648b1a
#
_cell.length_a   1.000
_cell.length_b   1.000
_cell.length_c   1.000
_cell.angle_alpha   90.00
_cell.angle_beta   90.00
_cell.angle_gamma   90.00
#
_symmetry.space_group_name_H-M   'P 1'
#
loop_
_entity.id
_entity.type
_entity.pdbx_description
1 polymer ?
#
loop_
_entity_poly.entity_id
_entity_poly.type
_entity_poly.pdbx_seq_one_letter_code
_entity_poly.pdbx_strand_id
1 'polypeptide(L)'
;MVEELDGTVTEWGRLKTKLGANSILAVSMAVCQAGAAASHLPLYDYIAHLAGYSTEEHSLPVPSFNIINGGAHSGNSLVVQEFMIMPVGAKSFREAMRIASEVYHTLKSLITKRYGSDSTNVGDEGGFAPNITNATGHNPVHPAMNSVDTALELICEAIDASGYHEKVRIGMDVAASEFYNAQHGKYDLMKKARKEGEPRPEEMVTSAELLRVYEDLVARFPIISIEDGFDQDDFEGWAAMQCSLGDKIDIVGDDLTVSNPLRIQNAIDQKCCNSLLLKVNQIGSVSEAIGAVKLCRERGHWTVMTSHRSGETEDCFISHLSVGLHTEKIKSGAPCRSERLCKYNELLRIE
;
A
#
# COMPACT_ATOMS: atom_id res chain seq x y z
N MET A 1 2.35 27.23 10.28
CA MET A 1 1.03 27.01 9.65
C MET A 1 0.15 26.08 10.49
N VAL A 2 0.63 24.89 10.84
CA VAL A 2 -0.18 23.89 11.55
C VAL A 2 -0.60 24.35 12.94
N GLU A 3 0.32 24.89 13.75
CA GLU A 3 0.07 25.27 15.15
C GLU A 3 -0.56 26.65 15.30
N GLU A 4 -0.03 27.63 14.60
CA GLU A 4 -0.43 29.05 14.82
C GLU A 4 -1.60 29.50 13.95
N LEU A 5 -1.64 29.08 12.67
CA LEU A 5 -2.66 29.54 11.73
C LEU A 5 -3.88 28.64 11.67
N ASP A 6 -3.69 27.33 11.63
CA ASP A 6 -4.78 26.35 11.70
C ASP A 6 -5.23 26.14 13.14
N GLY A 7 -4.37 25.57 13.97
CA GLY A 7 -4.58 25.41 15.42
C GLY A 7 -5.64 24.40 15.82
N THR A 8 -6.32 23.72 14.87
CA THR A 8 -7.35 22.73 15.19
C THR A 8 -6.73 21.45 15.76
N VAL A 9 -7.35 20.89 16.80
CA VAL A 9 -6.83 19.75 17.58
C VAL A 9 -7.92 18.75 17.88
N THR A 10 -7.55 17.45 17.87
CA THR A 10 -8.36 16.33 18.38
C THR A 10 -7.52 15.50 19.35
N GLU A 11 -8.08 14.40 19.87
CA GLU A 11 -7.33 13.39 20.63
C GLU A 11 -6.12 12.82 19.87
N TRP A 12 -6.20 12.77 18.53
CA TRP A 12 -5.11 12.34 17.62
C TRP A 12 -4.23 13.48 17.13
N GLY A 13 -4.21 14.64 17.82
CA GLY A 13 -3.34 15.77 17.54
C GLY A 13 -3.91 16.79 16.57
N ARG A 14 -3.07 17.35 15.69
CA ARG A 14 -3.44 18.46 14.78
C ARG A 14 -4.30 17.98 13.62
N LEU A 15 -5.53 18.53 13.53
CA LEU A 15 -6.53 18.08 12.55
C LEU A 15 -6.47 18.81 11.21
N LYS A 16 -5.96 20.05 11.18
CA LYS A 16 -5.80 20.88 9.96
C LYS A 16 -7.10 21.20 9.21
N THR A 17 -8.22 21.32 9.94
CA THR A 17 -9.54 21.55 9.34
C THR A 17 -9.83 22.99 8.96
N LYS A 18 -9.16 23.95 9.58
CA LYS A 18 -9.39 25.37 9.32
C LYS A 18 -8.80 25.82 7.99
N LEU A 19 -7.56 25.43 7.69
CA LEU A 19 -6.88 25.76 6.44
C LEU A 19 -7.03 24.67 5.37
N GLY A 20 -7.27 23.44 5.79
CA GLY A 20 -7.27 22.26 4.95
C GLY A 20 -5.87 21.65 4.77
N ALA A 21 -5.77 20.33 4.97
CA ALA A 21 -4.49 19.61 4.88
C ALA A 21 -3.82 19.75 3.52
N ASN A 22 -4.58 19.73 2.42
CA ASN A 22 -4.04 19.88 1.07
C ASN A 22 -3.38 21.24 0.83
N SER A 23 -3.96 22.33 1.37
CA SER A 23 -3.39 23.68 1.26
C SER A 23 -2.09 23.78 2.05
N ILE A 24 -2.06 23.22 3.26
CA ILE A 24 -0.85 23.18 4.10
C ILE A 24 0.24 22.38 3.40
N LEU A 25 -0.11 21.20 2.84
CA LEU A 25 0.83 20.33 2.13
C LEU A 25 1.42 21.02 0.90
N ALA A 26 0.59 21.68 0.08
CA ALA A 26 1.06 22.37 -1.12
C ALA A 26 2.13 23.41 -0.78
N VAL A 27 1.91 24.21 0.26
CA VAL A 27 2.91 25.17 0.75
C VAL A 27 4.13 24.47 1.32
N SER A 28 3.96 23.40 2.09
CA SER A 28 5.07 22.65 2.68
C SER A 28 5.98 22.03 1.62
N MET A 29 5.40 21.45 0.56
CA MET A 29 6.15 20.89 -0.58
C MET A 29 6.86 22.00 -1.36
N ALA A 30 6.18 23.11 -1.66
CA ALA A 30 6.77 24.24 -2.37
C ALA A 30 7.96 24.86 -1.62
N VAL A 31 7.84 25.02 -0.29
CA VAL A 31 8.94 25.50 0.56
C VAL A 31 10.10 24.51 0.59
N CYS A 32 9.83 23.21 0.66
CA CYS A 32 10.86 22.17 0.61
C CYS A 32 11.63 22.21 -0.72
N GLN A 33 10.92 22.31 -1.86
CA GLN A 33 11.53 22.41 -3.20
C GLN A 33 12.33 23.71 -3.35
N ALA A 34 11.80 24.84 -2.87
CA ALA A 34 12.51 26.12 -2.88
C ALA A 34 13.78 26.08 -2.01
N GLY A 35 13.72 25.42 -0.85
CA GLY A 35 14.87 25.19 0.02
C GLY A 35 15.96 24.36 -0.65
N ALA A 36 15.59 23.30 -1.33
CA ALA A 36 16.51 22.47 -2.12
C ALA A 36 17.22 23.32 -3.22
N ALA A 37 16.44 24.08 -3.98
CA ALA A 37 16.97 24.96 -5.02
C ALA A 37 17.91 26.04 -4.46
N ALA A 38 17.54 26.68 -3.34
CA ALA A 38 18.36 27.71 -2.69
C ALA A 38 19.66 27.13 -2.09
N SER A 39 19.64 25.85 -1.71
CA SER A 39 20.81 25.14 -1.19
C SER A 39 21.67 24.50 -2.31
N HIS A 40 21.24 24.61 -3.57
CA HIS A 40 21.87 23.97 -4.73
C HIS A 40 21.99 22.42 -4.58
N LEU A 41 21.00 21.80 -3.90
CA LEU A 41 20.93 20.35 -3.69
C LEU A 41 19.82 19.74 -4.54
N PRO A 42 20.00 18.48 -5.01
CA PRO A 42 18.87 17.65 -5.44
C PRO A 42 17.81 17.57 -4.33
N LEU A 43 16.55 17.46 -4.71
CA LEU A 43 15.46 17.49 -3.70
C LEU A 43 15.57 16.33 -2.71
N TYR A 44 15.98 15.13 -3.15
CA TYR A 44 16.16 13.99 -2.24
C TYR A 44 17.31 14.21 -1.24
N ASP A 45 18.41 14.84 -1.65
CA ASP A 45 19.53 15.21 -0.75
C ASP A 45 19.07 16.24 0.30
N TYR A 46 18.31 17.22 -0.14
CA TYR A 46 17.76 18.23 0.76
C TYR A 46 16.79 17.61 1.80
N ILE A 47 15.95 16.66 1.37
CA ILE A 47 15.06 15.92 2.28
C ILE A 47 15.88 15.08 3.27
N ALA A 48 16.92 14.38 2.81
CA ALA A 48 17.82 13.63 3.66
C ALA A 48 18.49 14.55 4.72
N HIS A 49 18.97 15.72 4.27
CA HIS A 49 19.53 16.73 5.16
C HIS A 49 18.52 17.20 6.23
N LEU A 50 17.28 17.52 5.84
CA LEU A 50 16.22 17.89 6.79
C LEU A 50 15.91 16.77 7.78
N ALA A 51 16.01 15.51 7.34
CA ALA A 51 15.83 14.34 8.18
C ALA A 51 17.06 14.06 9.07
N GLY A 52 18.21 14.69 8.83
CA GLY A 52 19.47 14.39 9.52
C GLY A 52 20.07 13.05 9.10
N TYR A 53 19.78 12.59 7.87
CA TYR A 53 20.36 11.39 7.26
C TYR A 53 21.58 11.74 6.42
N SER A 54 22.41 10.72 6.12
CA SER A 54 23.55 10.88 5.21
C SER A 54 23.06 11.21 3.80
N THR A 55 23.84 12.05 3.10
CA THR A 55 23.65 12.35 1.67
C THR A 55 24.75 11.72 0.82
N GLU A 56 25.66 10.94 1.42
CA GLU A 56 26.74 10.28 0.68
C GLU A 56 26.31 8.95 0.06
N GLU A 57 25.30 8.30 0.64
CA GLU A 57 24.78 7.03 0.17
C GLU A 57 23.25 7.06 0.15
N HIS A 58 22.67 6.73 -0.97
CA HIS A 58 21.23 6.57 -1.13
C HIS A 58 20.88 5.15 -1.56
N SER A 59 19.75 4.67 -1.08
CA SER A 59 19.11 3.45 -1.58
C SER A 59 17.87 3.80 -2.39
N LEU A 60 17.66 3.08 -3.49
CA LEU A 60 16.40 3.15 -4.21
C LEU A 60 15.39 2.17 -3.60
N PRO A 61 14.13 2.59 -3.44
CA PRO A 61 13.10 1.72 -2.87
C PRO A 61 12.75 0.56 -3.81
N VAL A 62 12.35 -0.58 -3.27
CA VAL A 62 11.70 -1.63 -4.06
C VAL A 62 10.32 -1.14 -4.48
N PRO A 63 10.00 -1.10 -5.79
CA PRO A 63 8.68 -0.70 -6.23
C PRO A 63 7.66 -1.81 -5.98
N SER A 64 6.49 -1.43 -5.45
CA SER A 64 5.31 -2.26 -5.27
C SER A 64 4.26 -1.85 -6.29
N PHE A 65 4.03 -2.69 -7.29
CA PHE A 65 3.15 -2.38 -8.42
C PHE A 65 1.78 -3.01 -8.23
N ASN A 66 0.74 -2.22 -8.07
CA ASN A 66 -0.63 -2.70 -8.07
C ASN A 66 -1.06 -3.15 -9.48
N ILE A 67 -1.27 -4.45 -9.70
CA ILE A 67 -1.57 -5.02 -11.01
C ILE A 67 -2.97 -5.61 -11.15
N ILE A 68 -3.65 -5.89 -10.02
CA ILE A 68 -5.09 -6.22 -9.98
C ILE A 68 -5.77 -5.38 -8.92
N ASN A 69 -6.88 -4.74 -9.30
CA ASN A 69 -7.76 -3.97 -8.43
C ASN A 69 -9.02 -4.75 -8.06
N GLY A 70 -9.40 -4.66 -6.81
CA GLY A 70 -10.68 -5.10 -6.26
C GLY A 70 -11.23 -4.07 -5.28
N GLY A 71 -11.97 -4.49 -4.27
CA GLY A 71 -12.47 -3.62 -3.20
C GLY A 71 -13.18 -2.37 -3.72
N ALA A 72 -12.96 -1.26 -3.06
CA ALA A 72 -13.51 0.04 -3.45
C ALA A 72 -12.91 0.58 -4.76
N HIS A 73 -11.73 0.10 -5.18
CA HIS A 73 -11.02 0.55 -6.38
C HIS A 73 -11.52 -0.09 -7.68
N SER A 74 -12.53 -0.97 -7.63
CA SER A 74 -13.09 -1.60 -8.82
C SER A 74 -14.57 -1.93 -8.67
N GLY A 75 -15.23 -2.17 -9.83
CA GLY A 75 -16.62 -2.66 -9.90
C GLY A 75 -16.75 -4.18 -9.84
N ASN A 76 -15.66 -4.95 -9.68
CA ASN A 76 -15.68 -6.40 -9.62
C ASN A 76 -16.06 -6.92 -8.20
N SER A 77 -16.10 -8.25 -8.04
CA SER A 77 -16.51 -8.90 -6.80
C SER A 77 -15.37 -9.24 -5.83
N LEU A 78 -14.13 -8.87 -6.15
CA LEU A 78 -12.99 -9.10 -5.27
C LEU A 78 -13.12 -8.26 -4.01
N VAL A 79 -13.00 -8.88 -2.85
CA VAL A 79 -13.07 -8.19 -1.55
C VAL A 79 -11.76 -7.48 -1.20
N VAL A 80 -10.62 -8.05 -1.57
CA VAL A 80 -9.29 -7.46 -1.42
C VAL A 80 -9.10 -6.33 -2.44
N GLN A 81 -8.61 -5.18 -1.98
CA GLN A 81 -8.57 -3.95 -2.76
C GLN A 81 -7.46 -3.94 -3.80
N GLU A 82 -6.26 -4.41 -3.46
CA GLU A 82 -5.11 -4.39 -4.37
C GLU A 82 -4.27 -5.65 -4.26
N PHE A 83 -3.80 -6.11 -5.41
CA PHE A 83 -2.81 -7.17 -5.53
C PHE A 83 -1.58 -6.60 -6.24
N MET A 84 -0.47 -6.64 -5.54
CA MET A 84 0.78 -6.01 -5.96
C MET A 84 1.85 -7.04 -6.27
N ILE A 85 2.74 -6.71 -7.21
CA ILE A 85 4.00 -7.42 -7.42
C ILE A 85 5.18 -6.57 -6.97
N MET A 86 6.14 -7.22 -6.33
CA MET A 86 7.36 -6.63 -5.80
C MET A 86 8.58 -7.35 -6.39
N PRO A 87 9.35 -6.72 -7.30
CA PRO A 87 10.53 -7.33 -7.93
C PRO A 87 11.75 -7.30 -6.99
N VAL A 88 11.67 -7.95 -5.85
CA VAL A 88 12.70 -7.94 -4.79
C VAL A 88 14.05 -8.56 -5.22
N GLY A 89 14.05 -9.41 -6.24
CA GLY A 89 15.27 -10.01 -6.81
C GLY A 89 15.89 -9.19 -7.96
N ALA A 90 15.39 -7.99 -8.26
CA ALA A 90 15.99 -7.09 -9.23
C ALA A 90 17.31 -6.50 -8.69
N LYS A 91 18.30 -6.33 -9.57
CA LYS A 91 19.62 -5.79 -9.21
C LYS A 91 19.72 -4.27 -9.40
N SER A 92 18.71 -3.66 -10.01
CA SER A 92 18.63 -2.23 -10.28
C SER A 92 17.14 -1.82 -10.36
N PHE A 93 16.86 -0.53 -10.22
CA PHE A 93 15.51 -0.02 -10.38
C PHE A 93 15.02 -0.19 -11.83
N ARG A 94 15.89 0.00 -12.79
CA ARG A 94 15.62 -0.29 -14.22
C ARG A 94 15.24 -1.75 -14.45
N GLU A 95 15.93 -2.70 -13.83
CA GLU A 95 15.56 -4.11 -13.92
C GLU A 95 14.18 -4.37 -13.27
N ALA A 96 13.91 -3.75 -12.13
CA ALA A 96 12.61 -3.86 -11.45
C ALA A 96 11.46 -3.37 -12.33
N MET A 97 11.63 -2.23 -13.00
CA MET A 97 10.66 -1.68 -13.96
C MET A 97 10.42 -2.61 -15.15
N ARG A 98 11.49 -3.18 -15.71
CA ARG A 98 11.38 -4.15 -16.81
C ARG A 98 10.62 -5.39 -16.39
N ILE A 99 10.98 -6.00 -15.25
CA ILE A 99 10.30 -7.18 -14.70
C ILE A 99 8.82 -6.90 -14.52
N ALA A 100 8.49 -5.78 -13.87
CA ALA A 100 7.10 -5.42 -13.61
C ALA A 100 6.29 -5.23 -14.90
N SER A 101 6.86 -4.56 -15.89
CA SER A 101 6.22 -4.35 -17.20
C SER A 101 5.97 -5.68 -17.92
N GLU A 102 6.93 -6.59 -17.95
CA GLU A 102 6.81 -7.90 -18.59
C GLU A 102 5.75 -8.78 -17.88
N VAL A 103 5.76 -8.83 -16.55
CA VAL A 103 4.72 -9.55 -15.77
C VAL A 103 3.34 -8.93 -16.00
N TYR A 104 3.23 -7.60 -15.98
CA TYR A 104 1.97 -6.89 -16.20
C TYR A 104 1.36 -7.20 -17.58
N HIS A 105 2.17 -7.20 -18.65
CA HIS A 105 1.70 -7.53 -19.99
C HIS A 105 1.37 -9.01 -20.15
N THR A 106 2.11 -9.90 -19.49
CA THR A 106 1.78 -11.33 -19.44
C THR A 106 0.44 -11.55 -18.73
N LEU A 107 0.24 -10.89 -17.58
CA LEU A 107 -1.04 -10.92 -16.86
C LEU A 107 -2.20 -10.43 -17.73
N LYS A 108 -2.01 -9.33 -18.47
CA LYS A 108 -3.00 -8.83 -19.44
C LYS A 108 -3.42 -9.92 -20.43
N SER A 109 -2.44 -10.63 -20.99
CA SER A 109 -2.68 -11.69 -21.97
C SER A 109 -3.46 -12.86 -21.35
N LEU A 110 -3.13 -13.25 -20.11
CA LEU A 110 -3.84 -14.30 -19.37
C LEU A 110 -5.28 -13.90 -19.05
N ILE A 111 -5.50 -12.65 -18.59
CA ILE A 111 -6.83 -12.10 -18.33
C ILE A 111 -7.65 -12.08 -19.61
N THR A 112 -7.10 -11.58 -20.71
CA THR A 112 -7.79 -11.56 -22.00
C THR A 112 -8.24 -12.95 -22.45
N LYS A 113 -7.37 -13.94 -22.29
CA LYS A 113 -7.65 -15.33 -22.67
C LYS A 113 -8.73 -15.99 -21.82
N ARG A 114 -8.80 -15.67 -20.51
CA ARG A 114 -9.74 -16.31 -19.57
C ARG A 114 -11.07 -15.59 -19.46
N TYR A 115 -11.05 -14.26 -19.47
CA TYR A 115 -12.20 -13.42 -19.12
C TYR A 115 -12.60 -12.46 -20.24
N GLY A 116 -11.90 -12.45 -21.38
CA GLY A 116 -12.17 -11.54 -22.50
C GLY A 116 -11.44 -10.20 -22.38
N SER A 117 -11.43 -9.44 -23.49
CA SER A 117 -10.72 -8.15 -23.60
C SER A 117 -11.23 -7.09 -22.63
N ASP A 118 -12.52 -7.07 -22.37
CA ASP A 118 -13.15 -6.06 -21.49
C ASP A 118 -12.69 -6.18 -20.04
N SER A 119 -12.23 -7.37 -19.64
CA SER A 119 -11.65 -7.62 -18.32
C SER A 119 -10.25 -7.04 -18.13
N THR A 120 -9.66 -6.45 -19.17
CA THR A 120 -8.36 -5.75 -19.10
C THR A 120 -8.51 -4.23 -18.95
N ASN A 121 -9.71 -3.74 -18.70
CA ASN A 121 -9.90 -2.36 -18.27
C ASN A 121 -9.19 -2.14 -16.94
N VAL A 122 -8.58 -0.96 -16.79
CA VAL A 122 -7.78 -0.62 -15.63
C VAL A 122 -8.53 0.31 -14.67
N GLY A 123 -8.29 0.12 -13.38
CA GLY A 123 -8.75 1.03 -12.33
C GLY A 123 -7.92 2.33 -12.28
N ASP A 124 -8.20 3.16 -11.29
CA ASP A 124 -7.52 4.46 -11.11
C ASP A 124 -6.02 4.34 -10.95
N GLU A 125 -5.55 3.24 -10.38
CA GLU A 125 -4.13 2.98 -10.15
C GLU A 125 -3.44 2.19 -11.28
N GLY A 126 -4.15 1.91 -12.38
CA GLY A 126 -3.62 1.21 -13.55
C GLY A 126 -3.64 -0.32 -13.45
N GLY A 127 -4.05 -0.90 -12.32
CA GLY A 127 -4.26 -2.35 -12.17
C GLY A 127 -5.50 -2.81 -12.94
N PHE A 128 -5.49 -4.05 -13.43
CA PHE A 128 -6.64 -4.65 -14.10
C PHE A 128 -7.77 -4.93 -13.11
N ALA A 129 -9.00 -4.87 -13.57
CA ALA A 129 -10.19 -5.14 -12.77
C ALA A 129 -11.03 -6.31 -13.33
N PRO A 130 -10.48 -7.52 -13.45
CA PRO A 130 -11.21 -8.65 -14.01
C PRO A 130 -12.37 -9.03 -13.08
N ASN A 131 -13.54 -9.31 -13.69
CA ASN A 131 -14.64 -9.87 -12.94
C ASN A 131 -14.50 -11.39 -12.85
N ILE A 132 -13.95 -11.86 -11.75
CA ILE A 132 -13.69 -13.29 -11.48
C ILE A 132 -14.97 -13.96 -10.99
N THR A 133 -15.92 -14.19 -11.92
CA THR A 133 -17.22 -14.80 -11.61
C THR A 133 -17.17 -16.33 -11.46
N ASN A 134 -16.22 -16.99 -12.13
CA ASN A 134 -15.99 -18.41 -12.08
C ASN A 134 -14.65 -18.67 -11.38
N ALA A 135 -14.64 -18.47 -10.05
CA ALA A 135 -13.46 -18.72 -9.26
C ALA A 135 -13.07 -20.21 -9.35
N THR A 136 -11.83 -20.46 -9.79
CA THR A 136 -11.23 -21.81 -9.83
C THR A 136 -10.45 -22.11 -8.56
N GLY A 137 -10.04 -21.06 -7.83
CA GLY A 137 -9.39 -21.16 -6.53
C GLY A 137 -10.29 -21.82 -5.50
N HIS A 138 -9.67 -22.51 -4.58
CA HIS A 138 -10.34 -23.20 -3.48
C HIS A 138 -9.68 -22.80 -2.16
N ASN A 139 -10.25 -21.76 -1.52
CA ASN A 139 -9.77 -21.36 -0.20
C ASN A 139 -10.26 -22.35 0.86
N PRO A 140 -9.36 -23.03 1.58
CA PRO A 140 -9.74 -24.05 2.55
C PRO A 140 -10.36 -23.47 3.82
N VAL A 141 -10.17 -22.18 4.07
CA VAL A 141 -10.64 -21.53 5.29
C VAL A 141 -12.03 -20.93 5.10
N HIS A 142 -12.23 -20.17 4.00
CA HIS A 142 -13.50 -19.50 3.75
C HIS A 142 -13.84 -19.40 2.25
N PRO A 143 -15.01 -19.89 1.80
CA PRO A 143 -15.38 -19.92 0.37
C PRO A 143 -15.48 -18.55 -0.31
N ALA A 144 -15.77 -17.47 0.44
CA ALA A 144 -15.77 -16.10 -0.09
C ALA A 144 -14.40 -15.67 -0.63
N MET A 145 -13.32 -16.33 -0.19
CA MET A 145 -11.95 -16.05 -0.62
C MET A 145 -11.53 -16.81 -1.89
N ASN A 146 -12.41 -17.66 -2.47
CA ASN A 146 -12.07 -18.40 -3.71
C ASN A 146 -11.69 -17.46 -4.86
N SER A 147 -12.30 -16.29 -4.97
CA SER A 147 -11.95 -15.29 -5.98
C SER A 147 -10.57 -14.65 -5.72
N VAL A 148 -10.21 -14.48 -4.47
CA VAL A 148 -8.88 -13.99 -4.03
C VAL A 148 -7.82 -15.03 -4.37
N ASP A 149 -8.05 -16.31 -4.06
CA ASP A 149 -7.18 -17.42 -4.45
C ASP A 149 -6.97 -17.44 -5.97
N THR A 150 -8.07 -17.31 -6.75
CA THR A 150 -7.98 -17.28 -8.22
C THR A 150 -7.16 -16.09 -8.73
N ALA A 151 -7.28 -14.91 -8.11
CA ALA A 151 -6.46 -13.74 -8.46
C ALA A 151 -4.97 -13.98 -8.17
N LEU A 152 -4.65 -14.57 -7.02
CA LEU A 152 -3.28 -14.91 -6.64
C LEU A 152 -2.67 -16.00 -7.55
N GLU A 153 -3.44 -17.03 -7.89
CA GLU A 153 -3.04 -18.07 -8.86
C GLU A 153 -2.73 -17.45 -10.23
N LEU A 154 -3.57 -16.51 -10.69
CA LEU A 154 -3.38 -15.81 -11.96
C LEU A 154 -2.10 -14.95 -11.97
N ILE A 155 -1.79 -14.31 -10.86
CA ILE A 155 -0.56 -13.54 -10.70
C ILE A 155 0.66 -14.47 -10.69
N CYS A 156 0.61 -15.57 -9.94
CA CYS A 156 1.68 -16.56 -9.93
C CYS A 156 1.94 -17.12 -11.33
N GLU A 157 0.89 -17.46 -12.08
CA GLU A 157 1.02 -17.91 -13.48
C GLU A 157 1.66 -16.84 -14.37
N ALA A 158 1.33 -15.56 -14.17
CA ALA A 158 1.95 -14.46 -14.93
C ALA A 158 3.45 -14.31 -14.60
N ILE A 159 3.82 -14.44 -13.33
CA ILE A 159 5.21 -14.41 -12.86
C ILE A 159 6.00 -15.57 -13.46
N ASP A 160 5.46 -16.78 -13.39
CA ASP A 160 6.11 -17.99 -13.91
C ASP A 160 6.26 -17.94 -15.43
N ALA A 161 5.20 -17.58 -16.15
CA ALA A 161 5.22 -17.44 -17.61
C ALA A 161 6.17 -16.36 -18.11
N SER A 162 6.47 -15.35 -17.29
CA SER A 162 7.46 -14.31 -17.56
C SER A 162 8.88 -14.71 -17.17
N GLY A 163 9.08 -15.86 -16.51
CA GLY A 163 10.39 -16.36 -16.09
C GLY A 163 10.97 -15.67 -14.85
N TYR A 164 10.12 -15.06 -13.99
CA TYR A 164 10.55 -14.27 -12.83
C TYR A 164 10.20 -14.88 -11.47
N HIS A 165 9.92 -16.17 -11.40
CA HIS A 165 9.53 -16.89 -10.19
C HIS A 165 10.41 -16.57 -8.96
N GLU A 166 11.74 -16.56 -9.13
CA GLU A 166 12.69 -16.31 -8.04
C GLU A 166 12.85 -14.81 -7.69
N LYS A 167 12.39 -13.90 -8.57
CA LYS A 167 12.65 -12.47 -8.45
C LYS A 167 11.47 -11.65 -7.97
N VAL A 168 10.25 -12.17 -8.10
CA VAL A 168 9.02 -11.43 -7.80
C VAL A 168 8.30 -12.06 -6.62
N ARG A 169 7.81 -11.20 -5.74
CA ARG A 169 6.94 -11.55 -4.61
C ARG A 169 5.64 -10.77 -4.71
N ILE A 170 4.66 -11.16 -3.90
CA ILE A 170 3.31 -10.58 -3.91
C ILE A 170 3.11 -9.73 -2.66
N GLY A 171 2.47 -8.56 -2.83
CA GLY A 171 1.87 -7.79 -1.77
C GLY A 171 0.36 -7.71 -1.94
N MET A 172 -0.36 -7.52 -0.86
CA MET A 172 -1.80 -7.25 -0.87
C MET A 172 -2.10 -6.01 -0.05
N ASP A 173 -3.05 -5.20 -0.52
CA ASP A 173 -3.76 -4.22 0.29
C ASP A 173 -5.20 -4.73 0.44
N VAL A 174 -5.56 -5.08 1.66
CA VAL A 174 -6.88 -5.68 1.93
C VAL A 174 -7.93 -4.60 2.16
N ALA A 175 -7.53 -3.45 2.72
CA ALA A 175 -8.41 -2.36 3.13
C ALA A 175 -9.62 -2.88 3.94
N ALA A 176 -9.36 -3.65 4.99
CA ALA A 176 -10.39 -4.43 5.69
C ALA A 176 -11.46 -3.57 6.37
N SER A 177 -11.18 -2.30 6.68
CA SER A 177 -12.18 -1.35 7.18
C SER A 177 -13.36 -1.18 6.21
N GLU A 178 -13.14 -1.36 4.91
CA GLU A 178 -14.18 -1.28 3.88
C GLU A 178 -15.28 -2.35 4.03
N PHE A 179 -14.97 -3.50 4.61
CA PHE A 179 -15.92 -4.58 4.83
C PHE A 179 -16.09 -4.96 6.32
N TYR A 180 -15.57 -4.16 7.22
CA TYR A 180 -15.85 -4.28 8.65
C TYR A 180 -17.27 -3.81 8.97
N ASN A 181 -17.95 -4.54 9.84
CA ASN A 181 -19.27 -4.20 10.39
C ASN A 181 -19.14 -3.88 11.87
N ALA A 182 -19.11 -2.58 12.19
CA ALA A 182 -18.95 -2.11 13.57
C ALA A 182 -20.07 -2.53 14.52
N GLN A 183 -21.30 -2.75 14.00
CA GLN A 183 -22.43 -3.20 14.82
C GLN A 183 -22.22 -4.61 15.38
N HIS A 184 -21.55 -5.47 14.62
CA HIS A 184 -21.32 -6.87 14.98
C HIS A 184 -19.88 -7.17 15.38
N GLY A 185 -18.93 -6.22 15.20
CA GLY A 185 -17.51 -6.45 15.43
C GLY A 185 -16.93 -7.54 14.54
N LYS A 186 -17.38 -7.63 13.28
CA LYS A 186 -17.04 -8.72 12.34
C LYS A 186 -16.81 -8.20 10.92
N TYR A 187 -16.23 -9.04 10.09
CA TYR A 187 -15.87 -8.75 8.70
C TYR A 187 -16.79 -9.46 7.72
N ASP A 188 -17.39 -8.73 6.79
CA ASP A 188 -18.27 -9.26 5.73
C ASP A 188 -17.48 -9.51 4.45
N LEU A 189 -16.90 -10.70 4.31
CA LEU A 189 -16.13 -11.09 3.13
C LEU A 189 -16.97 -11.18 1.85
N MET A 190 -18.30 -11.22 1.97
CA MET A 190 -19.22 -11.25 0.83
C MET A 190 -19.74 -9.87 0.42
N LYS A 191 -19.33 -8.78 1.09
CA LYS A 191 -19.83 -7.42 0.86
C LYS A 191 -19.82 -7.03 -0.63
N LYS A 192 -18.73 -7.30 -1.33
CA LYS A 192 -18.59 -6.98 -2.77
C LYS A 192 -19.34 -7.95 -3.71
N ALA A 193 -19.48 -9.19 -3.28
CA ALA A 193 -20.16 -10.22 -4.08
C ALA A 193 -21.68 -10.25 -3.85
N ARG A 194 -22.17 -9.67 -2.76
CA ARG A 194 -23.60 -9.62 -2.43
C ARG A 194 -24.31 -8.63 -3.36
N LYS A 195 -25.36 -9.10 -4.02
CA LYS A 195 -26.16 -8.29 -4.94
C LYS A 195 -27.20 -7.43 -4.22
N GLU A 196 -27.81 -7.97 -3.16
CA GLU A 196 -28.87 -7.32 -2.38
C GLU A 196 -28.92 -7.88 -0.94
N GLY A 197 -29.44 -7.09 -0.02
CA GLY A 197 -29.71 -7.46 1.37
C GLY A 197 -28.58 -7.13 2.34
N GLU A 198 -28.95 -7.07 3.63
CA GLU A 198 -27.99 -6.89 4.71
C GLU A 198 -27.29 -8.21 5.02
N PRO A 199 -25.99 -8.17 5.43
CA PRO A 199 -25.28 -9.37 5.83
C PRO A 199 -25.87 -9.95 7.11
N ARG A 200 -25.99 -11.28 7.14
CA ARG A 200 -26.38 -11.97 8.39
C ARG A 200 -25.12 -12.13 9.26
N PRO A 201 -25.24 -11.92 10.60
CA PRO A 201 -24.08 -12.02 11.49
C PRO A 201 -23.34 -13.36 11.44
N GLU A 202 -24.06 -14.45 11.14
CA GLU A 202 -23.50 -15.80 10.97
C GLU A 202 -22.72 -16.01 9.66
N GLU A 203 -22.86 -15.08 8.69
CA GLU A 203 -22.12 -15.09 7.43
C GLU A 203 -20.82 -14.27 7.49
N MET A 204 -20.63 -13.51 8.59
CA MET A 204 -19.45 -12.69 8.81
C MET A 204 -18.41 -13.46 9.61
N VAL A 205 -17.15 -13.14 9.39
CA VAL A 205 -16.01 -13.73 10.11
C VAL A 205 -15.53 -12.80 11.23
N THR A 206 -15.03 -13.40 12.29
CA THR A 206 -14.32 -12.74 13.39
C THR A 206 -12.90 -12.37 12.97
N SER A 207 -12.21 -11.51 13.72
CA SER A 207 -10.79 -11.19 13.51
C SER A 207 -9.92 -12.46 13.55
N ALA A 208 -10.20 -13.41 14.44
CA ALA A 208 -9.46 -14.66 14.54
C ALA A 208 -9.67 -15.58 13.32
N GLU A 209 -10.87 -15.60 12.72
CA GLU A 209 -11.15 -16.35 11.49
C GLU A 209 -10.49 -15.67 10.29
N LEU A 210 -10.51 -14.34 10.21
CA LEU A 210 -9.84 -13.59 9.16
C LEU A 210 -8.32 -13.77 9.22
N LEU A 211 -7.72 -13.81 10.42
CA LEU A 211 -6.30 -14.13 10.59
C LEU A 211 -5.95 -15.50 9.99
N ARG A 212 -6.77 -16.53 10.21
CA ARG A 212 -6.52 -17.87 9.61
C ARG A 212 -6.54 -17.83 8.08
N VAL A 213 -7.37 -16.97 7.50
CA VAL A 213 -7.35 -16.75 6.03
C VAL A 213 -5.97 -16.22 5.60
N TYR A 214 -5.43 -15.22 6.29
CA TYR A 214 -4.11 -14.66 5.95
C TYR A 214 -2.98 -15.67 6.18
N GLU A 215 -3.03 -16.43 7.27
CA GLU A 215 -2.06 -17.51 7.55
C GLU A 215 -2.04 -18.56 6.42
N ASP A 216 -3.21 -18.96 5.93
CA ASP A 216 -3.34 -19.88 4.80
C ASP A 216 -2.80 -19.28 3.51
N LEU A 217 -3.17 -18.04 3.18
CA LEU A 217 -2.71 -17.37 1.97
C LEU A 217 -1.17 -17.20 1.97
N VAL A 218 -0.58 -16.77 3.08
CA VAL A 218 0.88 -16.62 3.23
C VAL A 218 1.60 -17.98 3.13
N ALA A 219 0.97 -19.05 3.60
CA ALA A 219 1.55 -20.41 3.49
C ALA A 219 1.55 -20.95 2.07
N ARG A 220 0.58 -20.58 1.23
CA ARG A 220 0.39 -21.11 -0.13
C ARG A 220 0.98 -20.25 -1.24
N PHE A 221 1.03 -18.93 -1.05
CA PHE A 221 1.46 -17.97 -2.06
C PHE A 221 2.73 -17.22 -1.62
N PRO A 222 3.54 -16.69 -2.55
CA PRO A 222 4.76 -15.97 -2.23
C PRO A 222 4.48 -14.54 -1.73
N ILE A 223 3.58 -14.41 -0.76
CA ILE A 223 3.18 -13.13 -0.15
C ILE A 223 4.25 -12.70 0.85
N ILE A 224 4.71 -11.46 0.74
CA ILE A 224 5.68 -10.84 1.65
C ILE A 224 5.18 -9.55 2.30
N SER A 225 3.97 -9.10 1.96
CA SER A 225 3.40 -7.87 2.52
C SER A 225 1.88 -7.95 2.52
N ILE A 226 1.24 -7.60 3.65
CA ILE A 226 -0.20 -7.40 3.76
C ILE A 226 -0.43 -6.04 4.42
N GLU A 227 -1.12 -5.16 3.69
CA GLU A 227 -1.54 -3.84 4.13
C GLU A 227 -2.99 -3.89 4.57
N ASP A 228 -3.31 -3.22 5.68
CA ASP A 228 -4.65 -3.02 6.27
C ASP A 228 -5.48 -4.31 6.34
N GLY A 229 -4.87 -5.35 6.95
CA GLY A 229 -5.51 -6.65 7.10
C GLY A 229 -6.72 -6.66 8.07
N PHE A 230 -6.87 -5.63 8.91
CA PHE A 230 -7.96 -5.47 9.85
C PHE A 230 -8.51 -4.05 9.83
N ASP A 231 -9.67 -3.85 10.45
CA ASP A 231 -10.22 -2.51 10.66
C ASP A 231 -9.23 -1.62 11.41
N GLN A 232 -9.23 -0.33 11.08
CA GLN A 232 -8.28 0.67 11.59
C GLN A 232 -8.24 0.78 13.12
N ASP A 233 -9.27 0.30 13.81
CA ASP A 233 -9.39 0.35 15.28
C ASP A 233 -9.48 -1.06 15.93
N ASP A 234 -9.35 -2.15 15.15
CA ASP A 234 -9.25 -3.54 15.64
C ASP A 234 -7.82 -3.88 16.08
N PHE A 235 -7.31 -3.17 17.10
CA PHE A 235 -5.93 -3.34 17.59
C PHE A 235 -5.61 -4.78 18.04
N GLU A 236 -6.61 -5.53 18.52
CA GLU A 236 -6.42 -6.93 18.92
C GLU A 236 -6.15 -7.82 17.70
N GLY A 237 -6.90 -7.64 16.61
CA GLY A 237 -6.68 -8.33 15.33
C GLY A 237 -5.30 -8.02 14.74
N TRP A 238 -4.92 -6.75 14.74
CA TRP A 238 -3.60 -6.32 14.30
C TRP A 238 -2.46 -6.95 15.12
N ALA A 239 -2.54 -6.90 16.45
CA ALA A 239 -1.52 -7.47 17.32
C ALA A 239 -1.42 -9.00 17.17
N ALA A 240 -2.55 -9.69 16.99
CA ALA A 240 -2.56 -11.13 16.70
C ALA A 240 -1.87 -11.45 15.37
N MET A 241 -2.14 -10.66 14.32
CA MET A 241 -1.48 -10.82 13.02
C MET A 241 0.03 -10.57 13.11
N GLN A 242 0.44 -9.49 13.80
CA GLN A 242 1.85 -9.20 14.02
C GLN A 242 2.56 -10.33 14.77
N CYS A 243 1.91 -10.92 15.76
CA CYS A 243 2.45 -12.06 16.51
C CYS A 243 2.62 -13.32 15.64
N SER A 244 1.67 -13.59 14.73
CA SER A 244 1.65 -14.81 13.90
C SER A 244 2.50 -14.71 12.64
N LEU A 245 2.51 -13.56 11.99
CA LEU A 245 3.07 -13.38 10.65
C LEU A 245 4.20 -12.35 10.57
N GLY A 246 4.39 -11.51 11.60
CA GLY A 246 5.32 -10.38 11.54
C GLY A 246 6.79 -10.74 11.34
N ASP A 247 7.20 -11.96 11.67
CA ASP A 247 8.55 -12.46 11.39
C ASP A 247 8.74 -12.96 9.95
N LYS A 248 7.64 -13.06 9.18
CA LYS A 248 7.65 -13.63 7.82
C LYS A 248 7.35 -12.60 6.75
N ILE A 249 6.49 -11.63 7.06
CA ILE A 249 6.00 -10.64 6.10
C ILE A 249 5.97 -9.24 6.70
N ASP A 250 5.93 -8.21 5.85
CA ASP A 250 5.57 -6.87 6.28
C ASP A 250 4.07 -6.79 6.56
N ILE A 251 3.72 -6.36 7.75
CA ILE A 251 2.36 -5.97 8.12
C ILE A 251 2.32 -4.45 8.09
N VAL A 252 1.65 -3.92 7.08
CA VAL A 252 1.69 -2.49 6.73
C VAL A 252 0.45 -1.79 7.25
N GLY A 253 0.65 -0.75 8.06
CA GLY A 253 -0.45 0.08 8.56
C GLY A 253 -0.62 1.35 7.74
N ASP A 254 -1.74 1.44 6.98
CA ASP A 254 -2.22 2.65 6.32
C ASP A 254 -3.32 3.30 7.16
N ASP A 255 -4.55 2.79 7.13
CA ASP A 255 -5.69 3.32 7.89
C ASP A 255 -5.47 3.21 9.40
N LEU A 256 -4.75 2.20 9.86
CA LEU A 256 -4.31 2.06 11.26
C LEU A 256 -3.56 3.29 11.76
N THR A 257 -2.67 3.84 10.95
CA THR A 257 -1.72 4.88 11.37
C THR A 257 -2.03 6.25 10.78
N VAL A 258 -2.60 6.31 9.57
CA VAL A 258 -2.83 7.51 8.74
C VAL A 258 -1.63 8.46 8.71
N SER A 259 -0.41 7.90 8.72
CA SER A 259 0.87 8.64 8.85
C SER A 259 0.91 9.60 10.07
N ASN A 260 0.06 9.40 11.07
CA ASN A 260 -0.08 10.27 12.24
C ASN A 260 0.82 9.78 13.38
N PRO A 261 1.74 10.62 13.91
CA PRO A 261 2.67 10.20 14.97
C PRO A 261 2.02 9.63 16.22
N LEU A 262 0.84 10.13 16.63
CA LEU A 262 0.15 9.60 17.81
C LEU A 262 -0.47 8.22 17.56
N ARG A 263 -1.05 7.99 16.38
CA ARG A 263 -1.56 6.66 16.00
C ARG A 263 -0.39 5.68 15.78
N ILE A 264 0.72 6.14 15.18
CA ILE A 264 1.95 5.34 15.05
C ILE A 264 2.47 4.92 16.41
N GLN A 265 2.58 5.85 17.37
CA GLN A 265 3.04 5.52 18.74
C GLN A 265 2.11 4.50 19.39
N ASN A 266 0.79 4.67 19.27
CA ASN A 266 -0.18 3.72 19.78
C ASN A 266 -0.02 2.32 19.16
N ALA A 267 0.17 2.25 17.85
CA ALA A 267 0.36 0.99 17.13
C ALA A 267 1.70 0.30 17.53
N ILE A 268 2.75 1.09 17.78
CA ILE A 268 4.02 0.57 18.32
C ILE A 268 3.81 -0.02 19.72
N ASP A 269 3.17 0.73 20.61
CA ASP A 269 2.96 0.33 22.01
C ASP A 269 2.12 -0.96 22.10
N GLN A 270 1.16 -1.14 21.19
CA GLN A 270 0.31 -2.32 21.09
C GLN A 270 0.88 -3.42 20.19
N LYS A 271 2.03 -3.21 19.54
CA LYS A 271 2.69 -4.15 18.62
C LYS A 271 1.79 -4.59 17.47
N CYS A 272 1.15 -3.64 16.82
CA CYS A 272 0.13 -3.92 15.79
C CYS A 272 0.70 -4.24 14.42
N CYS A 273 1.84 -3.67 14.05
CA CYS A 273 2.44 -3.83 12.72
C CYS A 273 3.97 -3.66 12.79
N ASN A 274 4.64 -3.85 11.66
CA ASN A 274 6.08 -3.70 11.52
C ASN A 274 6.49 -2.84 10.32
N SER A 275 5.52 -2.23 9.63
CA SER A 275 5.74 -1.36 8.48
C SER A 275 4.73 -0.22 8.44
N LEU A 276 5.22 1.00 8.13
CA LEU A 276 4.39 2.18 7.91
C LEU A 276 4.10 2.34 6.43
N LEU A 277 2.83 2.60 6.07
CA LEU A 277 2.53 3.24 4.79
C LEU A 277 2.60 4.77 4.98
N LEU A 278 3.57 5.39 4.33
CA LEU A 278 3.78 6.83 4.41
C LEU A 278 3.02 7.56 3.30
N LYS A 279 1.97 8.28 3.65
CA LYS A 279 1.22 9.16 2.76
C LYS A 279 1.36 10.61 3.24
N VAL A 280 2.21 11.38 2.58
CA VAL A 280 2.53 12.76 3.00
C VAL A 280 1.30 13.66 3.13
N ASN A 281 0.24 13.39 2.36
CA ASN A 281 -0.99 14.18 2.42
C ASN A 281 -1.94 13.76 3.55
N GLN A 282 -1.82 12.56 4.11
CA GLN A 282 -2.60 12.16 5.29
C GLN A 282 -2.18 12.99 6.50
N ILE A 283 -0.87 13.16 6.70
CA ILE A 283 -0.36 14.02 7.79
C ILE A 283 -0.31 15.48 7.40
N GLY A 284 -0.10 15.83 6.12
CA GLY A 284 -0.31 17.15 5.54
C GLY A 284 0.88 18.10 5.63
N SER A 285 2.07 17.67 6.01
CA SER A 285 3.31 18.43 5.86
C SER A 285 4.53 17.53 5.72
N VAL A 286 5.56 18.01 5.02
CA VAL A 286 6.84 17.30 4.85
C VAL A 286 7.54 17.10 6.19
N SER A 287 7.53 18.09 7.06
CA SER A 287 8.17 18.00 8.38
C SER A 287 7.55 16.93 9.28
N GLU A 288 6.21 16.83 9.28
CA GLU A 288 5.51 15.80 10.06
C GLU A 288 5.71 14.42 9.43
N ALA A 289 5.77 14.30 8.09
CA ALA A 289 6.10 13.06 7.41
C ALA A 289 7.50 12.55 7.78
N ILE A 290 8.50 13.44 7.81
CA ILE A 290 9.85 13.12 8.31
C ILE A 290 9.80 12.64 9.76
N GLY A 291 9.05 13.35 10.62
CA GLY A 291 8.86 12.97 12.02
C GLY A 291 8.23 11.59 12.19
N ALA A 292 7.23 11.24 11.37
CA ALA A 292 6.58 9.94 11.38
C ALA A 292 7.57 8.82 11.02
N VAL A 293 8.40 8.99 9.99
CA VAL A 293 9.42 8.01 9.61
C VAL A 293 10.46 7.81 10.71
N LYS A 294 10.94 8.90 11.32
CA LYS A 294 11.87 8.80 12.46
C LYS A 294 11.27 8.03 13.61
N LEU A 295 10.04 8.35 14.00
CA LEU A 295 9.34 7.68 15.08
C LEU A 295 9.24 6.16 14.83
N CYS A 296 8.84 5.75 13.61
CA CYS A 296 8.75 4.35 13.22
C CYS A 296 10.08 3.62 13.35
N ARG A 297 11.17 4.23 12.88
CA ARG A 297 12.51 3.60 12.93
C ARG A 297 13.10 3.55 14.32
N GLU A 298 13.04 4.65 15.06
CA GLU A 298 13.68 4.77 16.37
C GLU A 298 12.95 3.98 17.46
N ARG A 299 11.62 3.92 17.39
CA ARG A 299 10.80 3.30 18.44
C ARG A 299 10.23 1.95 18.04
N GLY A 300 9.81 1.81 16.80
CA GLY A 300 9.16 0.60 16.28
C GLY A 300 10.10 -0.37 15.59
N HIS A 301 11.25 0.10 15.11
CA HIS A 301 12.14 -0.62 14.20
C HIS A 301 11.42 -1.07 12.92
N TRP A 302 10.45 -0.28 12.48
CA TRP A 302 9.59 -0.56 11.33
C TRP A 302 10.27 -0.21 10.02
N THR A 303 9.93 -0.94 8.98
CA THR A 303 10.16 -0.53 7.59
C THR A 303 9.15 0.55 7.18
N VAL A 304 9.44 1.25 6.08
CA VAL A 304 8.57 2.30 5.55
C VAL A 304 8.34 2.08 4.07
N MET A 305 7.08 2.14 3.65
CA MET A 305 6.66 2.17 2.25
C MET A 305 6.08 3.54 1.93
N THR A 306 6.78 4.33 1.11
CA THR A 306 6.23 5.60 0.60
C THR A 306 5.11 5.32 -0.39
N SER A 307 3.97 6.00 -0.27
CA SER A 307 2.80 5.69 -1.09
C SER A 307 2.20 6.92 -1.76
N HIS A 308 1.65 6.68 -2.95
CA HIS A 308 0.72 7.58 -3.64
C HIS A 308 -0.67 7.55 -3.01
N ARG A 309 -1.61 8.19 -3.70
CA ARG A 309 -3.07 8.07 -3.48
C ARG A 309 -3.73 7.57 -4.77
N SER A 310 -4.99 7.06 -4.66
CA SER A 310 -5.77 6.66 -5.84
C SER A 310 -6.01 7.85 -6.78
N GLY A 311 -6.29 9.04 -6.23
CA GLY A 311 -6.30 10.31 -6.98
C GLY A 311 -4.91 10.94 -6.98
N GLU A 312 -4.22 10.94 -8.12
CA GLU A 312 -2.86 11.45 -8.29
C GLU A 312 -2.72 12.44 -9.43
N THR A 313 -1.60 13.17 -9.38
CA THR A 313 -1.12 14.07 -10.44
C THR A 313 0.23 13.58 -10.96
N GLU A 314 0.76 14.23 -12.00
CA GLU A 314 2.10 13.93 -12.54
C GLU A 314 3.26 14.54 -11.72
N ASP A 315 3.02 14.92 -10.47
CA ASP A 315 4.06 15.35 -9.52
C ASP A 315 4.91 14.16 -9.07
N CYS A 316 6.22 14.38 -8.91
CA CYS A 316 7.21 13.34 -8.57
C CYS A 316 7.77 13.48 -7.14
N PHE A 317 7.19 14.33 -6.30
CA PHE A 317 7.72 14.62 -4.97
C PHE A 317 7.93 13.37 -4.13
N ILE A 318 7.00 12.39 -4.18
CA ILE A 318 7.11 11.17 -3.37
C ILE A 318 8.30 10.28 -3.77
N SER A 319 8.81 10.38 -5.01
CA SER A 319 10.03 9.69 -5.42
C SER A 319 11.25 10.24 -4.69
N HIS A 320 11.38 11.57 -4.66
CA HIS A 320 12.44 12.24 -3.90
C HIS A 320 12.28 12.03 -2.39
N LEU A 321 11.03 12.03 -1.89
CA LEU A 321 10.75 11.76 -0.48
C LEU A 321 11.21 10.34 -0.10
N SER A 322 10.92 9.36 -0.95
CA SER A 322 11.31 7.97 -0.74
C SER A 322 12.83 7.79 -0.68
N VAL A 323 13.56 8.38 -1.62
CA VAL A 323 15.02 8.32 -1.66
C VAL A 323 15.63 9.09 -0.49
N GLY A 324 15.19 10.32 -0.24
CA GLY A 324 15.73 11.17 0.82
C GLY A 324 15.46 10.64 2.24
N LEU A 325 14.38 9.89 2.42
CA LEU A 325 14.08 9.23 3.69
C LEU A 325 14.57 7.78 3.72
N HIS A 326 15.26 7.30 2.68
CA HIS A 326 15.77 5.92 2.59
C HIS A 326 14.67 4.89 2.86
N THR A 327 13.44 5.10 2.33
CA THR A 327 12.35 4.15 2.55
C THR A 327 12.58 2.87 1.75
N GLU A 328 12.24 1.75 2.32
CA GLU A 328 12.55 0.43 1.77
C GLU A 328 11.71 0.11 0.53
N LYS A 329 10.51 0.69 0.45
CA LYS A 329 9.55 0.41 -0.63
C LYS A 329 8.84 1.68 -1.09
N ILE A 330 8.32 1.63 -2.33
CA ILE A 330 7.43 2.66 -2.87
C ILE A 330 6.22 2.01 -3.55
N LYS A 331 5.01 2.45 -3.21
CA LYS A 331 3.74 2.05 -3.81
C LYS A 331 3.22 3.21 -4.65
N SER A 332 3.19 3.06 -5.98
CA SER A 332 2.73 4.11 -6.90
C SER A 332 1.87 3.59 -8.05
N GLY A 333 1.09 2.52 -7.81
CA GLY A 333 0.21 1.93 -8.82
C GLY A 333 0.93 0.98 -9.78
N ALA A 334 0.26 0.64 -10.88
CA ALA A 334 0.78 -0.24 -11.92
C ALA A 334 1.86 0.44 -12.79
N PRO A 335 2.59 -0.32 -13.62
CA PRO A 335 3.41 0.25 -14.70
C PRO A 335 2.53 0.73 -15.87
N CYS A 336 1.52 1.54 -15.56
CA CYS A 336 0.47 2.03 -16.45
C CYS A 336 -0.05 3.36 -15.89
N ARG A 337 -0.55 4.25 -16.77
CA ARG A 337 -1.03 5.60 -16.47
C ARG A 337 0.10 6.58 -16.11
N SER A 338 0.10 7.76 -16.73
CA SER A 338 1.22 8.71 -16.66
C SER A 338 1.48 9.26 -15.25
N GLU A 339 0.40 9.49 -14.48
CA GLU A 339 0.50 9.96 -13.10
C GLU A 339 1.12 8.93 -12.13
N ARG A 340 1.20 7.66 -12.53
CA ARG A 340 1.94 6.59 -11.83
C ARG A 340 3.37 6.51 -12.34
N LEU A 341 3.52 6.43 -13.66
CA LEU A 341 4.80 6.27 -14.32
C LEU A 341 5.76 7.43 -14.07
N CYS A 342 5.28 8.66 -13.88
CA CYS A 342 6.15 9.81 -13.60
C CYS A 342 6.99 9.59 -12.32
N LYS A 343 6.44 8.98 -11.27
CA LYS A 343 7.16 8.67 -10.04
C LYS A 343 8.26 7.63 -10.28
N TYR A 344 7.92 6.55 -10.99
CA TYR A 344 8.89 5.52 -11.35
C TYR A 344 9.97 6.04 -12.30
N ASN A 345 9.59 6.86 -13.30
CA ASN A 345 10.54 7.50 -14.21
C ASN A 345 11.49 8.45 -13.48
N GLU A 346 11.03 9.11 -12.43
CA GLU A 346 11.90 9.93 -11.58
C GLU A 346 12.94 9.09 -10.85
N LEU A 347 12.54 7.95 -10.29
CA LEU A 347 13.48 7.01 -9.66
C LEU A 347 14.51 6.45 -10.66
N LEU A 348 14.13 6.23 -11.93
CA LEU A 348 15.07 5.90 -13.01
C LEU A 348 16.05 7.03 -13.35
N ARG A 349 15.66 8.30 -13.15
CA ARG A 349 16.57 9.45 -13.32
C ARG A 349 17.52 9.61 -12.14
N ILE A 350 17.09 9.24 -10.93
CA ILE A 350 17.91 9.28 -9.73
C ILE A 350 18.94 8.13 -9.74
N GLU A 351 18.58 6.93 -10.26
CA GLU A 351 19.49 5.79 -10.45
C GLU A 351 20.71 6.17 -11.34
#